data_5eaaa4beadea141e1c02eef6d9559ab7
#
_entry.id   5eaaa4beadea141e1c02eef6d9559ab7
#
_cell.length_a   1.000
_cell.length_b   1.000
_cell.length_c   1.000
_cell.angle_alpha   90.00
_cell.angle_beta   90.00
_cell.angle_gamma   90.00
#
_symmetry.space_group_name_H-M   'P 1'
#
loop_
_entity.id
_entity.type
_entity.pdbx_description
1 polymer ?
#
loop_
_entity_poly.entity_id
_entity_poly.type
_entity_poly.pdbx_seq_one_letter_code
_entity_poly.pdbx_strand_id
1 'polypeptide(L)'
;MENIGAIITSYRKKAHMSQIELADRLQEEGIDVSSKSVSAWETGRNEISARIFLHVCRILKIPDCLEEYFGSNPNNPLAMLNDEGKQKALSYIDLLTH
;
A
#
# COMPACT_ATOMS: atom_id res chain seq x y z
N MET A 1 -2.19 14.53 -4.80
CA MET A 1 -1.44 13.45 -4.17
C MET A 1 -1.96 13.22 -2.77
N GLU A 2 -2.26 11.99 -2.46
CA GLU A 2 -2.76 11.63 -1.15
C GLU A 2 -1.62 11.35 -0.23
N ASN A 3 -1.78 11.58 1.04
CA ASN A 3 -0.77 11.14 1.97
C ASN A 3 -1.01 9.68 2.34
N ILE A 4 0.04 9.02 2.78
CA ILE A 4 0.00 7.60 3.07
C ILE A 4 -1.01 7.27 4.17
N GLY A 5 -1.12 8.12 5.17
CA GLY A 5 -2.08 7.88 6.25
C GLY A 5 -3.52 7.83 5.75
N ALA A 6 -3.86 8.74 4.84
CA ALA A 6 -5.20 8.78 4.29
C ALA A 6 -5.47 7.56 3.42
N ILE A 7 -4.47 7.10 2.68
CA ILE A 7 -4.60 5.92 1.86
C ILE A 7 -4.86 4.69 2.74
N ILE A 8 -4.08 4.53 3.80
CA ILE A 8 -4.25 3.41 4.71
C ILE A 8 -5.64 3.44 5.33
N THR A 9 -6.07 4.60 5.81
CA THR A 9 -7.38 4.74 6.43
C THR A 9 -8.49 4.36 5.47
N SER A 10 -8.40 4.87 4.26
CA SER A 10 -9.41 4.65 3.25
C SER A 10 -9.55 3.16 2.89
N TYR A 11 -8.46 2.52 2.60
CA TYR A 11 -8.52 1.11 2.21
C TYR A 11 -8.82 0.20 3.40
N ARG A 12 -8.38 0.58 4.59
CA ARG A 12 -8.70 -0.18 5.79
C ARG A 12 -10.21 -0.18 6.01
N LYS A 13 -10.83 0.98 5.87
CA LYS A 13 -12.28 1.09 6.06
C LYS A 13 -13.04 0.35 4.97
N LYS A 14 -12.54 0.39 3.75
CA LYS A 14 -13.16 -0.35 2.65
C LYS A 14 -13.10 -1.85 2.91
N ALA A 15 -12.08 -2.30 3.61
CA ALA A 15 -11.92 -3.70 3.94
C ALA A 15 -12.68 -4.08 5.23
N HIS A 16 -13.36 -3.13 5.84
CA HIS A 16 -14.10 -3.33 7.08
C HIS A 16 -13.17 -3.85 8.18
N MET A 17 -11.98 -3.30 8.23
CA MET A 17 -10.94 -3.77 9.15
C MET A 17 -10.65 -2.68 10.16
N SER A 18 -10.51 -3.05 11.44
CA SER A 18 -10.15 -2.09 12.46
C SER A 18 -8.63 -1.90 12.47
N GLN A 19 -8.16 -0.89 13.20
CA GLN A 19 -6.72 -0.68 13.35
C GLN A 19 -6.08 -1.88 14.04
N ILE A 20 -6.78 -2.48 14.99
CA ILE A 20 -6.29 -3.65 15.70
C ILE A 20 -6.18 -4.83 14.73
N GLU A 21 -7.16 -5.02 13.88
CA GLU A 21 -7.14 -6.12 12.93
C GLU A 21 -6.01 -5.97 11.93
N LEU A 22 -5.75 -4.75 11.47
CA LEU A 22 -4.67 -4.51 10.55
C LEU A 22 -3.33 -4.82 11.23
N ALA A 23 -3.17 -4.37 12.49
CA ALA A 23 -1.96 -4.67 13.23
C ALA A 23 -1.78 -6.18 13.40
N ASP A 24 -2.86 -6.90 13.68
CA ASP A 24 -2.80 -8.35 13.84
C ASP A 24 -2.36 -9.03 12.55
N ARG A 25 -2.86 -8.55 11.41
CA ARG A 25 -2.48 -9.11 10.14
C ARG A 25 -1.01 -8.85 9.83
N LEU A 26 -0.53 -7.67 10.21
CA LEU A 26 0.88 -7.35 10.03
C LEU A 26 1.75 -8.25 10.91
N GLN A 27 1.30 -8.51 12.13
CA GLN A 27 2.04 -9.39 13.02
C GLN A 27 2.11 -10.80 12.45
N GLU A 28 1.06 -11.25 11.81
CA GLU A 28 1.04 -12.55 11.16
C GLU A 28 2.08 -12.63 10.03
N GLU A 29 2.41 -11.50 9.46
CA GLU A 29 3.42 -11.44 8.40
C GLU A 29 4.81 -11.14 8.94
N GLY A 30 4.97 -11.17 10.25
CA GLY A 30 6.28 -10.97 10.86
C GLY A 30 6.64 -9.51 11.14
N ILE A 31 5.67 -8.62 11.04
CA ILE A 31 5.89 -7.19 11.30
C ILE A 31 5.41 -6.91 12.72
N ASP A 32 6.35 -6.55 13.59
CA ASP A 32 6.04 -6.33 14.99
C ASP A 32 5.52 -4.91 15.22
N VAL A 33 4.24 -4.72 15.04
CA VAL A 33 3.60 -3.42 15.23
C VAL A 33 2.29 -3.60 15.99
N SER A 34 1.80 -2.51 16.56
CA SER A 34 0.56 -2.53 17.32
C SER A 34 -0.47 -1.60 16.67
N SER A 35 -1.67 -1.60 17.19
CA SER A 35 -2.70 -0.69 16.70
C SER A 35 -2.29 0.76 16.90
N LYS A 36 -1.43 1.03 17.89
CA LYS A 36 -0.93 2.38 18.11
C LYS A 36 -0.06 2.80 16.94
N SER A 37 0.71 1.87 16.38
CA SER A 37 1.53 2.15 15.21
C SER A 37 0.65 2.49 14.02
N VAL A 38 -0.41 1.71 13.81
CA VAL A 38 -1.33 1.95 12.71
C VAL A 38 -1.97 3.34 12.88
N SER A 39 -2.40 3.66 14.08
CA SER A 39 -3.00 4.96 14.37
C SER A 39 -2.02 6.10 14.09
N ALA A 40 -0.76 5.92 14.47
CA ALA A 40 0.26 6.93 14.26
C ALA A 40 0.50 7.17 12.77
N TRP A 41 0.47 6.11 11.98
CA TRP A 41 0.65 6.24 10.53
C TRP A 41 -0.55 6.97 9.91
N GLU A 42 -1.75 6.63 10.37
CA GLU A 42 -2.98 7.21 9.79
C GLU A 42 -3.11 8.69 10.14
N THR A 43 -2.59 9.10 11.28
CA THR A 43 -2.68 10.50 11.69
C THR A 43 -1.44 11.31 11.29
N GLY A 44 -0.45 10.65 10.71
CA GLY A 44 0.76 11.33 10.28
C GLY A 44 1.76 11.63 11.39
N ARG A 45 1.55 11.08 12.59
CA ARG A 45 2.49 11.30 13.68
C ARG A 45 3.81 10.57 13.45
N ASN A 46 3.75 9.42 12.79
CA ASN A 46 4.94 8.67 12.44
C ASN A 46 4.82 8.25 10.99
N GLU A 47 5.95 8.14 10.32
CA GLU A 47 5.96 7.69 8.95
C GLU A 47 6.09 6.17 8.91
N ILE A 48 5.39 5.54 7.99
CA ILE A 48 5.49 4.12 7.82
C ILE A 48 6.68 3.85 6.91
N SER A 49 7.44 2.78 7.20
CA SER A 49 8.55 2.43 6.32
C SER A 49 8.01 1.83 5.02
N ALA A 50 8.80 1.90 3.96
CA ALA A 50 8.38 1.39 2.66
C ALA A 50 8.08 -0.10 2.76
N ARG A 51 8.89 -0.84 3.48
CA ARG A 51 8.71 -2.28 3.63
C ARG A 51 7.35 -2.58 4.27
N ILE A 52 7.03 -1.90 5.34
CA ILE A 52 5.77 -2.12 6.05
C ILE A 52 4.60 -1.69 5.16
N PHE A 53 4.77 -0.58 4.45
CA PHE A 53 3.70 -0.10 3.58
C PHE A 53 3.39 -1.13 2.48
N LEU A 54 4.40 -1.80 1.95
CA LEU A 54 4.16 -2.82 0.95
C LEU A 54 3.35 -3.99 1.53
N HIS A 55 3.61 -4.35 2.78
CA HIS A 55 2.81 -5.38 3.44
C HIS A 55 1.36 -4.89 3.65
N VAL A 56 1.19 -3.63 4.00
CA VAL A 56 -0.14 -3.05 4.15
C VAL A 56 -0.88 -3.08 2.82
N CYS A 57 -0.20 -2.75 1.73
CA CYS A 57 -0.80 -2.78 0.42
C CYS A 57 -1.30 -4.17 0.08
N ARG A 58 -0.54 -5.18 0.44
CA ARG A 58 -0.93 -6.55 0.16
C ARG A 58 -2.14 -6.96 1.02
N ILE A 59 -2.11 -6.63 2.29
CA ILE A 59 -3.20 -6.97 3.21
C ILE A 59 -4.49 -6.27 2.81
N LEU A 60 -4.40 -5.00 2.50
CA LEU A 60 -5.57 -4.20 2.17
C LEU A 60 -5.94 -4.28 0.69
N LYS A 61 -5.13 -4.98 -0.09
CA LYS A 61 -5.37 -5.17 -1.53
C LYS A 61 -5.46 -3.85 -2.27
N ILE A 62 -4.53 -2.96 -1.97
CA ILE A 62 -4.43 -1.69 -2.67
C ILE A 62 -3.86 -2.00 -4.05
N PRO A 63 -4.61 -1.75 -5.11
CA PRO A 63 -4.25 -2.23 -6.44
C PRO A 63 -2.99 -1.62 -7.03
N ASP A 64 -2.72 -0.38 -6.76
CA ASP A 64 -1.55 0.27 -7.29
C ASP A 64 -1.07 1.29 -6.29
N CYS A 65 -0.16 0.87 -5.43
CA CYS A 65 0.32 1.72 -4.34
C CYS A 65 0.97 3.00 -4.84
N LEU A 66 1.69 2.90 -5.93
CA LEU A 66 2.38 4.06 -6.45
C LEU A 66 1.41 5.06 -7.05
N GLU A 67 0.42 4.57 -7.77
CA GLU A 67 -0.56 5.45 -8.35
C GLU A 67 -1.42 6.09 -7.26
N GLU A 68 -1.74 5.34 -6.21
CA GLU A 68 -2.52 5.89 -5.11
C GLU A 68 -1.75 7.02 -4.42
N TYR A 69 -0.46 6.86 -4.27
CA TYR A 69 0.34 7.87 -3.59
C TYR A 69 0.61 9.07 -4.48
N PHE A 70 1.01 8.84 -5.72
CA PHE A 70 1.36 9.91 -6.64
C PHE A 70 0.19 10.44 -7.46
N GLY A 71 -0.90 9.72 -7.49
CA GLY A 71 -2.04 10.11 -8.32
C GLY A 71 -1.82 9.72 -9.76
N SER A 72 -2.81 9.98 -10.58
CA SER A 72 -2.70 9.67 -12.01
C SER A 72 -1.83 10.71 -12.67
N ASN A 73 -0.55 10.45 -12.72
CA ASN A 73 0.41 11.38 -13.27
C ASN A 73 0.91 10.85 -14.60
N PRO A 74 0.68 11.55 -15.67
CA PRO A 74 1.11 11.09 -17.00
C PRO A 74 2.60 10.92 -17.08
N ASN A 75 3.36 11.54 -16.18
CA ASN A 75 4.79 11.41 -16.19
C ASN A 75 5.26 10.25 -15.31
N ASN A 76 4.34 9.52 -14.74
CA ASN A 76 4.69 8.40 -13.90
C ASN A 76 5.11 7.23 -14.80
N PRO A 77 6.36 6.80 -14.72
CA PRO A 77 6.85 5.72 -15.57
C PRO A 77 6.07 4.42 -15.41
N LEU A 78 5.55 4.19 -14.22
CA LEU A 78 4.80 2.97 -13.99
C LEU A 78 3.44 3.00 -14.67
N ALA A 79 2.86 4.16 -14.77
CA ALA A 79 1.61 4.31 -15.46
C ALA A 79 1.81 4.01 -16.94
N MET A 80 2.95 4.40 -17.46
CA MET A 80 3.25 4.14 -18.85
C MET A 80 3.46 2.67 -19.07
N LEU A 81 4.07 2.01 -18.13
CA LEU A 81 4.30 0.59 -18.25
C LEU A 81 2.95 -0.12 -18.24
N ASN A 82 2.05 0.35 -17.44
CA ASN A 82 0.76 -0.28 -17.37
C ASN A 82 0.01 -0.19 -18.67
N ASP A 83 0.22 0.84 -19.40
CA ASP A 83 -0.46 1.00 -20.64
C ASP A 83 0.00 0.05 -21.70
N GLU A 84 1.19 0.09 -22.07
CA GLU A 84 1.66 -0.75 -23.09
C GLU A 84 2.23 -2.02 -22.65
N GLY A 85 2.66 -2.07 -21.47
CA GLY A 85 3.25 -3.27 -21.03
C GLY A 85 2.32 -4.16 -20.31
N LYS A 86 1.07 -3.83 -20.29
CA LYS A 86 0.20 -4.59 -19.49
C LYS A 86 0.34 -6.05 -19.75
N GLN A 87 0.50 -6.40 -20.94
CA GLN A 87 0.64 -7.77 -21.29
C GLN A 87 1.96 -8.29 -20.91
N LYS A 88 2.98 -7.47 -20.98
CA LYS A 88 4.27 -7.93 -20.66
C LYS A 88 4.60 -7.60 -19.32
N ALA A 89 4.14 -6.49 -18.87
CA ALA A 89 4.52 -6.06 -17.59
C ALA A 89 4.07 -6.94 -16.53
N LEU A 90 3.04 -7.59 -16.75
CA LEU A 90 2.61 -8.48 -15.76
C LEU A 90 3.66 -9.46 -15.58
N SER A 91 4.21 -9.84 -16.57
CA SER A 91 5.27 -10.74 -16.49
C SER A 91 6.37 -10.07 -15.85
N TYR A 92 6.55 -8.81 -15.98
CA TYR A 92 7.59 -8.09 -15.56
C TYR A 92 7.56 -7.70 -14.23
N ILE A 93 6.47 -7.33 -13.76
CA ILE A 93 6.34 -7.10 -12.43
C ILE A 93 6.41 -8.38 -11.84
N ASP A 94 5.94 -9.37 -12.48
CA ASP A 94 6.06 -10.63 -11.97
C ASP A 94 7.45 -10.97 -12.13
N LEU A 95 8.16 -10.46 -13.04
CA LEU A 95 9.51 -10.73 -13.18
C LEU A 95 10.14 -10.14 -12.04
N LEU A 96 9.62 -9.12 -11.63
CA LEU A 96 10.14 -8.51 -10.51
C LEU A 96 9.57 -9.26 -9.40
N THR A 97 8.45 -9.82 -9.62
CA THR A 97 7.76 -10.45 -8.59
C THR A 97 7.38 -11.80 -8.93
N HIS A 98 7.53 -12.18 -10.05
CA HIS A 98 7.19 -13.51 -10.32
C HIS A 98 8.26 -14.28 -10.91
#